data_7c1b33354761fe90928c4b07090c3ebd
#
_entry.id   7c1b33354761fe90928c4b07090c3ebd
#
_cell.length_a   1.000
_cell.length_b   1.000
_cell.length_c   1.000
_cell.angle_alpha   90.00
_cell.angle_beta   90.00
_cell.angle_gamma   90.00
#
_symmetry.space_group_name_H-M   'P 1'
#
loop_
_entity.id
_entity.type
_entity.pdbx_description
1 polymer ?
#
loop_
_entity_poly.entity_id
_entity_poly.type
_entity_poly.pdbx_seq_one_letter_code
_entity_poly.pdbx_strand_id
1 'polypeptide(L)'
;MPDTKTVKESEIVMTELMTPEMANFSGKVHGGTIMSFIDKVAYVCGSKYAGTGCITAAIDTISFKLPVEVGELLTFQAKVIWVGRSSMVVKIELFSVNITANTLRQTNTCYATMVAIKDGKTFQVPRLDCQTPYEARDHLLTELTKKFREMYEKELKEKKQEYLVLSDEEVLKLYVKRRQRKR
;
A
#
# COMPACT_ATOMS: atom_id res chain seq x y z
N MET A 1 28.09 -2.82 -1.49
CA MET A 1 26.77 -3.47 -1.42
C MET A 1 26.53 -4.19 -2.73
N PRO A 2 25.78 -5.28 -2.77
CA PRO A 2 25.38 -5.81 -4.07
C PRO A 2 24.59 -4.72 -4.78
N ASP A 3 25.00 -4.39 -6.00
CA ASP A 3 24.32 -3.36 -6.79
C ASP A 3 22.90 -3.79 -7.21
N THR A 4 22.56 -5.07 -6.98
CA THR A 4 21.31 -5.69 -7.43
C THR A 4 20.86 -6.76 -6.44
N LYS A 5 19.53 -6.84 -6.19
CA LYS A 5 18.87 -7.90 -5.41
C LYS A 5 17.64 -8.40 -6.13
N THR A 6 17.32 -9.68 -5.96
CA THR A 6 16.11 -10.30 -6.50
C THR A 6 14.88 -9.94 -5.67
N VAL A 7 13.69 -10.10 -6.26
CA VAL A 7 12.42 -9.97 -5.54
C VAL A 7 12.37 -10.93 -4.34
N LYS A 8 12.80 -12.17 -4.54
CA LYS A 8 12.82 -13.24 -3.53
C LYS A 8 13.61 -12.86 -2.27
N GLU A 9 14.69 -12.12 -2.39
CA GLU A 9 15.48 -11.69 -1.22
C GLU A 9 14.73 -10.71 -0.32
N SER A 10 13.68 -10.07 -0.82
CA SER A 10 12.82 -9.18 -0.04
C SER A 10 11.67 -9.90 0.66
N GLU A 11 11.29 -11.09 0.19
CA GLU A 11 10.08 -11.78 0.63
C GLU A 11 10.05 -12.00 2.14
N ILE A 12 8.91 -11.69 2.73
CA ILE A 12 8.58 -12.02 4.11
C ILE A 12 7.15 -12.55 4.20
N VAL A 13 6.92 -13.39 5.20
CA VAL A 13 5.60 -13.85 5.59
C VAL A 13 5.44 -13.59 7.09
N MET A 14 4.35 -12.97 7.47
CA MET A 14 3.94 -12.79 8.85
C MET A 14 2.52 -13.32 9.02
N THR A 15 2.27 -14.04 10.10
CA THR A 15 0.94 -14.56 10.40
C THR A 15 0.58 -14.17 11.83
N GLU A 16 -0.67 -13.72 12.03
CA GLU A 16 -1.19 -13.27 13.32
C GLU A 16 -2.57 -13.89 13.58
N LEU A 17 -2.82 -14.34 14.81
CA LEU A 17 -4.14 -14.75 15.24
C LEU A 17 -4.98 -13.51 15.57
N MET A 18 -6.14 -13.42 14.96
CA MET A 18 -7.06 -12.30 15.20
C MET A 18 -7.83 -12.52 16.49
N THR A 19 -7.44 -11.81 17.54
CA THR A 19 -7.96 -11.95 18.90
C THR A 19 -9.16 -11.04 19.18
N PRO A 20 -10.00 -11.32 20.20
CA PRO A 20 -11.21 -10.54 20.50
C PRO A 20 -10.96 -9.05 20.74
N GLU A 21 -9.83 -8.67 21.32
CA GLU A 21 -9.46 -7.27 21.54
C GLU A 21 -9.19 -6.48 20.25
N MET A 22 -9.01 -7.18 19.13
CA MET A 22 -8.86 -6.57 17.79
C MET A 22 -10.20 -6.30 17.12
N ALA A 23 -11.32 -6.67 17.77
CA ALA A 23 -12.66 -6.52 17.19
C ALA A 23 -13.13 -5.07 17.15
N ASN A 24 -13.88 -4.75 16.11
CA ASN A 24 -14.69 -3.53 16.02
C ASN A 24 -16.08 -3.74 16.63
N PHE A 25 -16.90 -2.69 16.62
CA PHE A 25 -18.27 -2.73 17.15
C PHE A 25 -19.20 -3.74 16.44
N SER A 26 -18.83 -4.23 15.25
CA SER A 26 -19.58 -5.25 14.51
C SER A 26 -19.06 -6.66 14.77
N GLY A 27 -18.11 -6.86 15.71
CA GLY A 27 -17.52 -8.16 16.02
C GLY A 27 -16.52 -8.68 14.97
N LYS A 28 -16.11 -7.86 14.01
CA LYS A 28 -15.08 -8.17 13.02
C LYS A 28 -13.76 -7.50 13.40
N VAL A 29 -12.64 -7.97 12.84
CA VAL A 29 -11.35 -7.32 13.06
C VAL A 29 -11.39 -5.86 12.58
N HIS A 30 -10.92 -4.95 13.43
CA HIS A 30 -10.89 -3.53 13.12
C HIS A 30 -9.91 -3.24 11.97
N GLY A 31 -10.37 -2.49 10.96
CA GLY A 31 -9.53 -2.15 9.80
C GLY A 31 -8.23 -1.42 10.16
N GLY A 32 -8.26 -0.58 11.20
CA GLY A 32 -7.08 0.09 11.74
C GLY A 32 -6.03 -0.89 12.30
N THR A 33 -6.46 -1.99 12.91
CA THR A 33 -5.56 -3.05 13.36
C THR A 33 -4.86 -3.71 12.17
N ILE A 34 -5.63 -4.05 11.12
CA ILE A 34 -5.06 -4.61 9.88
C ILE A 34 -4.05 -3.64 9.25
N MET A 35 -4.37 -2.33 9.22
CA MET A 35 -3.47 -1.29 8.72
C MET A 35 -2.16 -1.22 9.51
N SER A 36 -2.21 -1.35 10.85
CA SER A 36 -1.02 -1.37 11.69
C SER A 36 -0.11 -2.57 11.38
N PHE A 37 -0.68 -3.74 11.10
CA PHE A 37 0.10 -4.89 10.66
C PHE A 37 0.70 -4.70 9.26
N ILE A 38 -0.06 -4.13 8.33
CA ILE A 38 0.42 -3.81 6.99
C ILE A 38 1.64 -2.90 7.05
N ASP A 39 1.61 -1.85 7.88
CA ASP A 39 2.72 -0.93 8.07
C ASP A 39 3.97 -1.65 8.64
N LYS A 40 3.82 -2.49 9.66
CA LYS A 40 4.90 -3.29 10.22
C LYS A 40 5.52 -4.23 9.19
N VAL A 41 4.68 -4.92 8.41
CA VAL A 41 5.12 -5.86 7.36
C VAL A 41 5.86 -5.12 6.26
N ALA A 42 5.35 -3.96 5.82
CA ALA A 42 6.01 -3.11 4.84
C ALA A 42 7.39 -2.65 5.32
N TYR A 43 7.47 -2.23 6.59
CA TYR A 43 8.74 -1.86 7.23
C TYR A 43 9.76 -2.99 7.22
N VAL A 44 9.36 -4.19 7.66
CA VAL A 44 10.26 -5.36 7.72
C VAL A 44 10.73 -5.76 6.32
N CYS A 45 9.81 -5.83 5.35
CA CYS A 45 10.12 -6.17 3.96
C CYS A 45 11.08 -5.16 3.33
N GLY A 46 10.75 -3.86 3.44
CA GLY A 46 11.57 -2.78 2.88
C GLY A 46 12.95 -2.70 3.53
N SER A 47 13.02 -2.81 4.87
CA SER A 47 14.29 -2.74 5.61
C SER A 47 15.19 -3.94 5.32
N LYS A 48 14.62 -5.15 5.20
CA LYS A 48 15.35 -6.35 4.78
C LYS A 48 15.97 -6.17 3.39
N TYR A 49 15.19 -5.61 2.45
CA TYR A 49 15.67 -5.35 1.10
C TYR A 49 16.75 -4.27 1.05
N ALA A 50 16.50 -3.13 1.69
CA ALA A 50 17.42 -1.98 1.70
C ALA A 50 18.71 -2.23 2.50
N GLY A 51 18.68 -3.14 3.48
CA GLY A 51 19.78 -3.34 4.43
C GLY A 51 19.93 -2.19 5.42
N THR A 52 18.90 -1.37 5.60
CA THR A 52 18.82 -0.25 6.56
C THR A 52 17.36 0.00 6.94
N GLY A 53 17.13 0.85 7.94
CA GLY A 53 15.76 1.23 8.31
C GLY A 53 15.02 1.94 7.19
N CYS A 54 13.70 1.78 7.17
CA CYS A 54 12.81 2.43 6.22
C CYS A 54 11.73 3.24 6.95
N ILE A 55 11.16 4.22 6.26
CA ILE A 55 9.95 4.90 6.70
C ILE A 55 8.84 4.70 5.67
N THR A 56 7.61 4.62 6.14
CA THR A 56 6.43 4.55 5.27
C THR A 56 6.12 5.94 4.73
N ALA A 57 6.26 6.13 3.43
CA ALA A 57 5.96 7.40 2.77
C ALA A 57 4.48 7.47 2.32
N ALA A 58 3.91 6.35 1.88
CA ALA A 58 2.51 6.26 1.49
C ALA A 58 2.03 4.81 1.56
N ILE A 59 0.75 4.63 1.84
CA ILE A 59 0.03 3.39 1.63
C ILE A 59 -1.06 3.71 0.61
N ASP A 60 -1.11 2.92 -0.46
CA ASP A 60 -2.10 3.11 -1.52
C ASP A 60 -3.49 2.71 -1.04
N THR A 61 -4.49 3.05 -1.82
CA THR A 61 -5.89 2.74 -1.51
C THR A 61 -6.05 1.28 -1.12
N ILE A 62 -6.48 1.04 0.12
CA ILE A 62 -6.82 -0.29 0.62
C ILE A 62 -8.33 -0.47 0.47
N SER A 63 -8.70 -1.52 -0.25
CA SER A 63 -10.09 -1.94 -0.36
C SER A 63 -10.31 -3.18 0.49
N PHE A 64 -11.06 -3.05 1.58
CA PHE A 64 -11.46 -4.18 2.41
C PHE A 64 -12.61 -4.92 1.71
N LYS A 65 -12.27 -5.90 0.88
CA LYS A 65 -13.25 -6.64 0.06
C LYS A 65 -14.02 -7.67 0.87
N LEU A 66 -13.34 -8.30 1.82
CA LEU A 66 -13.90 -9.33 2.70
C LEU A 66 -13.55 -9.00 4.16
N PRO A 67 -14.50 -9.17 5.11
CA PRO A 67 -14.20 -9.01 6.52
C PRO A 67 -13.24 -10.10 6.99
N VAL A 68 -12.43 -9.78 7.98
CA VAL A 68 -11.61 -10.73 8.73
C VAL A 68 -12.30 -10.98 10.07
N GLU A 69 -12.47 -12.27 10.40
CA GLU A 69 -13.19 -12.68 11.60
C GLU A 69 -12.23 -12.80 12.78
N VAL A 70 -12.74 -12.57 13.99
CA VAL A 70 -12.04 -12.95 15.21
C VAL A 70 -11.88 -14.48 15.26
N GLY A 71 -10.68 -14.96 15.64
CA GLY A 71 -10.34 -16.38 15.64
C GLY A 71 -9.75 -16.90 14.33
N GLU A 72 -9.69 -16.09 13.27
CA GLU A 72 -8.97 -16.44 12.05
C GLU A 72 -7.48 -16.13 12.17
N LEU A 73 -6.65 -16.85 11.40
CA LEU A 73 -5.25 -16.52 11.16
C LEU A 73 -5.17 -15.59 9.95
N LEU A 74 -4.61 -14.41 10.12
CA LEU A 74 -4.35 -13.47 9.05
C LEU A 74 -2.87 -13.53 8.66
N THR A 75 -2.60 -13.96 7.44
CA THR A 75 -1.25 -14.07 6.86
C THR A 75 -1.01 -12.93 5.89
N PHE A 76 0.11 -12.25 6.08
CA PHE A 76 0.62 -11.19 5.24
C PHE A 76 1.82 -11.72 4.45
N GLN A 77 1.74 -11.73 3.13
CA GLN A 77 2.85 -12.06 2.24
C GLN A 77 3.31 -10.78 1.57
N ALA A 78 4.55 -10.39 1.79
CA ALA A 78 5.08 -9.14 1.28
C ALA A 78 6.37 -9.33 0.50
N LYS A 79 6.54 -8.52 -0.56
CA LYS A 79 7.73 -8.46 -1.38
C LYS A 79 7.90 -7.09 -2.03
N VAL A 80 9.14 -6.69 -2.28
CA VAL A 80 9.45 -5.50 -3.07
C VAL A 80 9.21 -5.81 -4.55
N ILE A 81 8.43 -4.96 -5.21
CA ILE A 81 8.07 -5.14 -6.62
C ILE A 81 8.58 -4.02 -7.52
N TRP A 82 9.03 -2.90 -6.95
CA TRP A 82 9.58 -1.77 -7.67
C TRP A 82 10.55 -1.00 -6.79
N VAL A 83 11.60 -0.43 -7.38
CA VAL A 83 12.56 0.44 -6.69
C VAL A 83 12.88 1.68 -7.51
N GLY A 84 13.03 2.80 -6.80
CA GLY A 84 13.63 4.04 -7.29
C GLY A 84 15.05 4.22 -6.74
N ARG A 85 15.50 5.46 -6.57
CA ARG A 85 16.82 5.73 -6.01
C ARG A 85 16.93 5.35 -4.52
N SER A 86 15.97 5.79 -3.70
CA SER A 86 15.91 5.55 -2.25
C SER A 86 14.53 5.04 -1.80
N SER A 87 13.59 4.93 -2.72
CA SER A 87 12.22 4.45 -2.46
C SER A 87 12.00 3.09 -3.08
N MET A 88 11.06 2.36 -2.52
CA MET A 88 10.61 1.07 -3.03
C MET A 88 9.11 0.91 -2.81
N VAL A 89 8.48 0.10 -3.64
CA VAL A 89 7.07 -0.29 -3.45
C VAL A 89 7.03 -1.74 -3.00
N VAL A 90 6.42 -1.95 -1.85
CA VAL A 90 6.14 -3.27 -1.27
C VAL A 90 4.72 -3.66 -1.61
N LYS A 91 4.53 -4.79 -2.27
CA LYS A 91 3.23 -5.43 -2.47
C LYS A 91 2.97 -6.34 -1.28
N ILE A 92 1.78 -6.24 -0.68
CA ILE A 92 1.38 -7.04 0.48
C ILE A 92 0.04 -7.69 0.15
N GLU A 93 0.01 -9.02 0.15
CA GLU A 93 -1.18 -9.83 -0.08
C GLU A 93 -1.61 -10.44 1.25
N LEU A 94 -2.90 -10.29 1.57
CA LEU A 94 -3.48 -10.74 2.84
C LEU A 94 -4.38 -11.93 2.59
N PHE A 95 -4.15 -12.98 3.38
CA PHE A 95 -4.92 -14.22 3.36
C PHE A 95 -5.46 -14.52 4.75
N SER A 96 -6.75 -14.76 4.85
CA SER A 96 -7.40 -15.17 6.10
C SER A 96 -7.71 -16.67 6.05
N VAL A 97 -7.38 -17.36 7.13
CA VAL A 97 -7.63 -18.80 7.32
C VAL A 97 -8.58 -18.99 8.49
N ASN A 98 -9.74 -19.56 8.22
CA ASN A 98 -10.57 -20.10 9.29
C ASN A 98 -10.00 -21.46 9.72
N ILE A 99 -9.45 -21.54 10.93
CA ILE A 99 -8.69 -22.71 11.41
C ILE A 99 -9.61 -23.94 11.54
N THR A 100 -10.82 -23.75 12.03
CA THR A 100 -11.77 -24.86 12.29
C THR A 100 -12.44 -25.36 11.01
N ALA A 101 -12.78 -24.45 10.10
CA ALA A 101 -13.38 -24.80 8.81
C ALA A 101 -12.34 -25.15 7.74
N ASN A 102 -11.04 -24.94 8.01
CA ASN A 102 -9.93 -25.14 7.09
C ASN A 102 -10.14 -24.43 5.74
N THR A 103 -10.65 -23.19 5.78
CA THR A 103 -10.90 -22.38 4.57
C THR A 103 -9.93 -21.23 4.47
N LEU A 104 -9.31 -21.07 3.29
CA LEU A 104 -8.39 -19.98 2.96
C LEU A 104 -9.10 -18.97 2.05
N ARG A 105 -8.98 -17.68 2.37
CA ARG A 105 -9.52 -16.58 1.55
C ARG A 105 -8.48 -15.50 1.36
N GLN A 106 -8.28 -15.03 0.16
CA GLN A 106 -7.54 -13.78 -0.06
C GLN A 106 -8.47 -12.61 0.25
N THR A 107 -8.14 -11.82 1.26
CA THR A 107 -8.98 -10.71 1.72
C THR A 107 -8.62 -9.40 1.04
N ASN A 108 -7.35 -9.10 0.90
CA ASN A 108 -6.86 -7.81 0.41
C ASN A 108 -5.54 -7.94 -0.35
N THR A 109 -5.26 -6.93 -1.16
CA THR A 109 -3.92 -6.61 -1.66
C THR A 109 -3.70 -5.12 -1.46
N CYS A 110 -2.56 -4.74 -0.96
CA CYS A 110 -2.18 -3.34 -0.83
C CYS A 110 -0.72 -3.12 -1.25
N TYR A 111 -0.39 -1.85 -1.46
CA TYR A 111 0.94 -1.41 -1.89
C TYR A 111 1.39 -0.31 -0.95
N ALA A 112 2.59 -0.46 -0.39
CA ALA A 112 3.21 0.53 0.48
C ALA A 112 4.47 1.08 -0.17
N THR A 113 4.57 2.40 -0.24
CA THR A 113 5.80 3.09 -0.65
C THR A 113 6.67 3.32 0.57
N MET A 114 7.83 2.69 0.58
CA MET A 114 8.84 2.81 1.63
C MET A 114 10.02 3.63 1.15
N VAL A 115 10.65 4.37 2.04
CA VAL A 115 11.87 5.13 1.77
C VAL A 115 12.96 4.69 2.74
N ALA A 116 14.10 4.26 2.18
CA ALA A 116 15.26 3.84 2.97
C ALA A 116 15.96 5.05 3.58
N ILE A 117 16.24 4.96 4.89
CA ILE A 117 16.87 6.01 5.68
C ILE A 117 18.08 5.44 6.41
N LYS A 118 19.19 6.18 6.35
CA LYS A 118 20.39 5.92 7.14
C LYS A 118 20.94 7.24 7.68
N ASP A 119 21.21 7.30 8.98
CA ASP A 119 21.73 8.49 9.65
C ASP A 119 20.89 9.76 9.36
N GLY A 120 19.55 9.62 9.36
CA GLY A 120 18.60 10.71 9.11
C GLY A 120 18.52 11.19 7.66
N LYS A 121 19.19 10.53 6.71
CA LYS A 121 19.19 10.88 5.28
C LYS A 121 18.66 9.73 4.44
N THR A 122 18.11 10.06 3.27
CA THR A 122 17.70 9.04 2.30
C THR A 122 18.90 8.20 1.86
N PHE A 123 18.70 6.88 1.81
CA PHE A 123 19.75 5.93 1.48
C PHE A 123 19.42 5.22 0.16
N GLN A 124 20.42 5.09 -0.71
CA GLN A 124 20.25 4.43 -1.99
C GLN A 124 20.01 2.93 -1.80
N VAL A 125 18.93 2.42 -2.42
CA VAL A 125 18.59 0.99 -2.38
C VAL A 125 19.24 0.22 -3.54
N PRO A 126 19.46 -1.09 -3.39
CA PRO A 126 19.89 -1.95 -4.49
C PRO A 126 18.91 -1.91 -5.66
N ARG A 127 19.37 -2.18 -6.89
CA ARG A 127 18.49 -2.36 -8.04
C ARG A 127 17.68 -3.65 -7.89
N LEU A 128 16.46 -3.67 -8.40
CA LEU A 128 15.61 -4.86 -8.39
C LEU A 128 15.84 -5.68 -9.66
N ASP A 129 16.16 -6.95 -9.47
CA ASP A 129 16.25 -7.95 -10.53
C ASP A 129 14.98 -8.81 -10.53
N CYS A 130 14.19 -8.68 -11.60
CA CYS A 130 12.97 -9.45 -11.80
C CYS A 130 13.31 -10.71 -12.61
N GLN A 131 13.25 -11.86 -11.98
CA GLN A 131 13.66 -13.15 -12.57
C GLN A 131 12.53 -13.89 -13.28
N THR A 132 11.26 -13.46 -13.05
CA THR A 132 10.09 -14.09 -13.66
C THR A 132 9.25 -13.08 -14.44
N PRO A 133 8.49 -13.54 -15.47
CA PRO A 133 7.53 -12.67 -16.18
C PRO A 133 6.48 -12.05 -15.26
N TYR A 134 6.13 -12.73 -14.17
CA TYR A 134 5.18 -12.22 -13.17
C TYR A 134 5.78 -11.03 -12.40
N GLU A 135 7.02 -11.15 -11.93
CA GLU A 135 7.72 -10.06 -11.24
C GLU A 135 7.93 -8.85 -12.16
N ALA A 136 8.36 -9.10 -13.41
CA ALA A 136 8.51 -8.04 -14.40
C ALA A 136 7.18 -7.31 -14.68
N ARG A 137 6.06 -8.04 -14.72
CA ARG A 137 4.73 -7.45 -14.89
C ARG A 137 4.34 -6.58 -13.70
N ASP A 138 4.53 -7.07 -12.46
CA ASP A 138 4.28 -6.29 -11.23
C ASP A 138 5.13 -5.00 -11.24
N HIS A 139 6.40 -5.07 -11.64
CA HIS A 139 7.30 -3.92 -11.76
C HIS A 139 6.77 -2.88 -12.77
N LEU A 140 6.48 -3.29 -13.99
CA LEU A 140 6.00 -2.40 -15.07
C LEU A 140 4.66 -1.78 -14.74
N LEU A 141 3.71 -2.53 -14.16
CA LEU A 141 2.42 -2.01 -13.72
C LEU A 141 2.59 -0.98 -12.60
N THR A 142 3.52 -1.20 -11.69
CA THR A 142 3.83 -0.24 -10.63
C THR A 142 4.41 1.05 -11.21
N GLU A 143 5.32 0.95 -12.16
CA GLU A 143 5.89 2.11 -12.85
C GLU A 143 4.79 2.92 -13.56
N LEU A 144 3.88 2.24 -14.27
CA LEU A 144 2.74 2.88 -14.93
C LEU A 144 1.81 3.55 -13.92
N THR A 145 1.50 2.89 -12.81
CA THR A 145 0.66 3.44 -11.73
C THR A 145 1.27 4.70 -11.13
N LYS A 146 2.58 4.74 -10.92
CA LYS A 146 3.30 5.94 -10.44
C LYS A 146 3.18 7.10 -11.42
N LYS A 147 3.36 6.85 -12.72
CA LYS A 147 3.19 7.88 -13.76
C LYS A 147 1.78 8.46 -13.77
N PHE A 148 0.76 7.62 -13.69
CA PHE A 148 -0.64 8.08 -13.62
C PHE A 148 -0.92 8.87 -12.35
N ARG A 149 -0.35 8.48 -11.22
CA ARG A 149 -0.47 9.23 -9.97
C ARG A 149 0.13 10.62 -10.08
N GLU A 150 1.33 10.75 -10.61
CA GLU A 150 1.99 12.04 -10.82
C GLU A 150 1.15 12.95 -11.74
N MET A 151 0.61 12.40 -12.83
CA MET A 151 -0.29 13.14 -13.73
C MET A 151 -1.58 13.59 -13.01
N TYR A 152 -2.20 12.68 -12.25
CA TYR A 152 -3.40 12.98 -11.46
C TYR A 152 -3.15 14.05 -10.41
N GLU A 153 -2.05 13.96 -9.66
CA GLU A 153 -1.70 14.95 -8.64
C GLU A 153 -1.46 16.33 -9.24
N LYS A 154 -0.79 16.38 -10.40
CA LYS A 154 -0.59 17.63 -11.14
C LYS A 154 -1.93 18.24 -11.57
N GLU A 155 -2.78 17.48 -12.24
CA GLU A 155 -4.10 17.93 -12.68
C GLU A 155 -4.97 18.37 -11.50
N LEU A 156 -4.96 17.58 -10.40
CA LEU A 156 -5.71 17.92 -9.18
C LEU A 156 -5.22 19.24 -8.57
N LYS A 157 -3.91 19.48 -8.56
CA LYS A 157 -3.32 20.72 -8.05
C LYS A 157 -3.76 21.92 -8.89
N GLU A 158 -3.74 21.79 -10.21
CA GLU A 158 -4.20 22.83 -11.14
C GLU A 158 -5.69 23.14 -10.93
N LYS A 159 -6.53 22.09 -10.84
CA LYS A 159 -7.97 22.24 -10.59
C LYS A 159 -8.29 22.82 -9.19
N LYS A 160 -7.54 22.47 -8.16
CA LYS A 160 -7.68 23.10 -6.85
C LYS A 160 -7.40 24.60 -6.90
N GLN A 161 -6.36 25.02 -7.62
CA GLN A 161 -6.05 26.44 -7.78
C GLN A 161 -7.18 27.19 -8.53
N GLU A 162 -7.75 26.60 -9.58
CA GLU A 162 -8.91 27.19 -10.28
C GLU A 162 -10.09 27.45 -9.32
N TYR A 163 -10.38 26.51 -8.39
CA TYR A 163 -11.48 26.69 -7.42
C TYR A 163 -11.15 27.67 -6.29
N LEU A 164 -9.89 27.78 -5.90
CA LEU A 164 -9.46 28.67 -4.81
C LEU A 164 -9.51 30.16 -5.22
N VAL A 165 -9.46 30.47 -6.50
CA VAL A 165 -9.53 31.85 -7.00
C VAL A 165 -10.96 32.32 -7.32
N LEU A 166 -11.95 31.40 -7.29
CA LEU A 166 -13.36 31.75 -7.47
C LEU A 166 -13.90 32.49 -6.24
N SER A 167 -14.79 33.45 -6.45
CA SER A 167 -15.57 34.04 -5.37
C SER A 167 -16.55 33.04 -4.78
N ASP A 168 -17.00 33.26 -3.56
CA ASP A 168 -17.97 32.39 -2.87
C ASP A 168 -19.25 32.20 -3.70
N GLU A 169 -19.70 33.27 -4.39
CA GLU A 169 -20.90 33.24 -5.24
C GLU A 169 -20.69 32.34 -6.46
N GLU A 170 -19.53 32.41 -7.10
CA GLU A 170 -19.19 31.57 -8.27
C GLU A 170 -19.07 30.10 -7.88
N VAL A 171 -18.45 29.80 -6.72
CA VAL A 171 -18.36 28.44 -6.19
C VAL A 171 -19.74 27.85 -5.94
N LEU A 172 -20.65 28.60 -5.31
CA LEU A 172 -22.03 28.16 -5.06
C LEU A 172 -22.80 27.92 -6.36
N LYS A 173 -22.71 28.83 -7.34
CA LYS A 173 -23.32 28.65 -8.66
C LYS A 173 -22.82 27.39 -9.36
N LEU A 174 -21.51 27.15 -9.31
CA LEU A 174 -20.88 25.97 -9.92
C LEU A 174 -21.36 24.68 -9.23
N TYR A 175 -21.44 24.65 -7.89
CA TYR A 175 -21.95 23.53 -7.13
C TYR A 175 -23.39 23.18 -7.50
N VAL A 176 -24.28 24.17 -7.52
CA VAL A 176 -25.70 23.99 -7.88
C VAL A 176 -25.85 23.43 -9.30
N LYS A 177 -25.14 23.98 -10.29
CA LYS A 177 -25.15 23.52 -11.67
C LYS A 177 -24.71 22.05 -11.82
N ARG A 178 -23.68 21.63 -11.06
CA ARG A 178 -23.20 20.22 -11.07
C ARG A 178 -24.15 19.26 -10.39
N ARG A 179 -24.85 19.70 -9.33
CA ARG A 179 -25.86 18.90 -8.63
C ARG A 179 -27.06 18.59 -9.51
N GLN A 180 -27.48 19.53 -10.35
CA GLN A 180 -28.60 19.34 -11.29
C GLN A 180 -28.29 18.37 -12.44
N ARG A 181 -27.01 18.23 -12.84
CA ARG A 181 -26.58 17.30 -13.89
C ARG A 181 -26.48 15.84 -13.45
N LYS A 182 -26.53 15.56 -12.15
CA LYS A 182 -26.45 14.19 -11.58
C LYS A 182 -27.82 13.57 -11.26
N ARG A 183 -28.89 14.26 -11.57
CA ARG A 183 -30.26 13.74 -11.57
C ARG A 183 -30.73 13.45 -12.97
#